data_bbc23e7481415384fa686b0d544fb011
#
_entry.id   bbc23e7481415384fa686b0d544fb011
#
_cell.length_a   1.000
_cell.length_b   1.000
_cell.length_c   1.000
_cell.angle_alpha   90.00
_cell.angle_beta   90.00
_cell.angle_gamma   90.00
#
_symmetry.space_group_name_H-M   'P 1'
#
loop_
_entity.id
_entity.type
_entity.pdbx_description
1 polymer ?
#
loop_
_entity_poly.entity_id
_entity_poly.type
_entity_poly.pdbx_seq_one_letter_code
_entity_poly.pdbx_strand_id
1 'polypeptide(L)'
;MSLHSTPDIKLDLMCPYMVETAFNYFMTAQTASHKRGVIQNVLSALSIEIIIKSYYAVISDKKGSIDERYDIEKKNQTRRHNLRDMLEKLPPHIREYLFSESDLIIISRNPEIFQNSRYLYEPDVSSSSLDALDRLAASVIYKTVMLYKHNECEDLFIRFFGREGCDSYNFHLLYVSNISGYAYV
;
A
#
# COMPACT_ATOMS: atom_id res chain seq x y z
N MET A 1 9.02 -19.08 11.36
CA MET A 1 8.67 -18.19 10.23
C MET A 1 9.30 -18.78 8.98
N SER A 2 8.48 -19.22 8.03
CA SER A 2 8.99 -19.58 6.70
C SER A 2 9.52 -18.31 6.05
N LEU A 3 10.81 -18.29 5.73
CA LEU A 3 11.40 -17.27 4.88
C LEU A 3 10.80 -17.47 3.48
N HIS A 4 9.69 -16.82 3.20
CA HIS A 4 9.20 -16.75 1.83
C HIS A 4 10.28 -16.02 1.01
N SER A 5 10.83 -16.69 0.02
CA SER A 5 11.75 -16.06 -0.93
C SER A 5 11.05 -14.85 -1.58
N THR A 6 11.78 -13.76 -1.76
CA THR A 6 11.25 -12.59 -2.45
C THR A 6 10.79 -12.99 -3.85
N PRO A 7 9.55 -12.71 -4.25
CA PRO A 7 9.05 -13.08 -5.56
C PRO A 7 9.78 -12.38 -6.71
N ASP A 8 9.92 -13.05 -7.85
CA ASP A 8 10.36 -12.41 -9.08
C ASP A 8 9.18 -11.72 -9.78
N ILE A 9 9.37 -10.46 -10.15
CA ILE A 9 8.40 -9.68 -10.93
C ILE A 9 9.10 -9.13 -12.17
N LYS A 10 8.43 -9.22 -13.32
CA LYS A 10 8.95 -8.62 -14.55
C LYS A 10 8.92 -7.09 -14.47
N LEU A 11 9.97 -6.44 -14.95
CA LEU A 11 10.12 -4.97 -14.95
C LEU A 11 8.98 -4.24 -15.66
N ASP A 12 8.45 -4.82 -16.75
CA ASP A 12 7.35 -4.26 -17.53
C ASP A 12 5.97 -4.30 -16.80
N LEU A 13 5.89 -5.06 -15.71
CA LEU A 13 4.70 -5.12 -14.85
C LEU A 13 4.81 -4.23 -13.60
N MET A 14 5.91 -3.51 -13.42
CA MET A 14 6.09 -2.60 -12.29
C MET A 14 5.45 -1.24 -12.57
N CYS A 15 4.78 -0.70 -11.57
CA CYS A 15 4.11 0.60 -11.63
C CYS A 15 4.66 1.52 -10.53
N PRO A 16 5.91 1.97 -10.59
CA PRO A 16 6.59 2.68 -9.49
C PRO A 16 5.91 4.00 -9.13
N TYR A 17 5.37 4.74 -10.09
CA TYR A 17 4.63 5.97 -9.81
C TYR A 17 3.36 5.73 -8.99
N MET A 18 2.68 4.59 -9.15
CA MET A 18 1.57 4.20 -8.28
C MET A 18 2.06 3.95 -6.85
N VAL A 19 3.24 3.33 -6.68
CA VAL A 19 3.83 3.08 -5.37
C VAL A 19 4.21 4.39 -4.68
N GLU A 20 4.83 5.33 -5.40
CA GLU A 20 5.12 6.68 -4.91
C GLU A 20 3.84 7.43 -4.52
N THR A 21 2.79 7.34 -5.34
CA THR A 21 1.49 7.94 -5.05
C THR A 21 0.89 7.36 -3.76
N ALA A 22 0.93 6.04 -3.58
CA ALA A 22 0.46 5.40 -2.35
C ALA A 22 1.25 5.86 -1.12
N PHE A 23 2.58 5.99 -1.25
CA PHE A 23 3.45 6.54 -0.20
C PHE A 23 3.07 7.98 0.16
N ASN A 24 2.83 8.84 -0.83
CA ASN A 24 2.46 10.24 -0.61
C ASN A 24 1.10 10.38 0.11
N TYR A 25 0.10 9.55 -0.22
CA TYR A 25 -1.16 9.51 0.53
C TYR A 25 -0.94 9.06 1.98
N PHE A 26 -0.14 8.03 2.19
CA PHE A 26 0.20 7.56 3.53
C PHE A 26 0.91 8.65 4.34
N MET A 27 1.93 9.31 3.79
CA MET A 27 2.67 10.38 4.46
C MET A 27 1.77 11.58 4.77
N THR A 28 0.85 11.93 3.88
CA THR A 28 -0.17 12.95 4.13
C THR A 28 -1.04 12.60 5.33
N ALA A 29 -1.43 11.33 5.48
CA ALA A 29 -2.18 10.86 6.64
C ALA A 29 -1.39 11.02 7.95
N GLN A 30 -0.08 10.74 7.92
CA GLN A 30 0.79 10.81 9.11
C GLN A 30 1.12 12.25 9.53
N THR A 31 1.22 13.17 8.57
CA THR A 31 1.65 14.56 8.81
C THR A 31 0.49 15.54 9.00
N ALA A 32 -0.76 15.12 8.76
CA ALA A 32 -1.92 15.98 8.92
C ALA A 32 -2.03 16.53 10.36
N SER A 33 -2.06 17.86 10.48
CA SER A 33 -2.11 18.57 11.77
C SER A 33 -3.39 18.30 12.58
N HIS A 34 -4.45 17.89 11.92
CA HIS A 34 -5.70 17.49 12.54
C HIS A 34 -5.84 15.98 12.47
N LYS A 35 -5.33 15.30 13.48
CA LYS A 35 -5.43 13.84 13.65
C LYS A 35 -6.88 13.41 13.95
N ARG A 36 -7.75 13.56 12.98
CA ARG A 36 -9.01 12.81 13.01
C ARG A 36 -8.71 11.42 12.46
N GLY A 37 -8.67 10.43 13.34
CA GLY A 37 -8.30 9.03 13.01
C GLY A 37 -9.01 8.47 11.78
N VAL A 38 -10.13 9.05 11.40
CA VAL A 38 -10.91 8.65 10.24
C VAL A 38 -10.33 9.13 8.92
N ILE A 39 -9.79 10.36 8.83
CA ILE A 39 -9.10 10.82 7.63
C ILE A 39 -7.86 9.95 7.42
N GLN A 40 -7.17 9.62 8.49
CA GLN A 40 -6.04 8.70 8.49
C GLN A 40 -6.44 7.33 7.93
N ASN A 41 -7.56 6.75 8.41
CA ASN A 41 -8.08 5.48 7.91
C ASN A 41 -8.40 5.53 6.39
N VAL A 42 -9.02 6.61 5.92
CA VAL A 42 -9.33 6.79 4.48
C VAL A 42 -8.06 6.82 3.64
N LEU A 43 -7.06 7.60 4.05
CA LEU A 43 -5.81 7.75 3.30
C LEU A 43 -4.96 6.47 3.36
N SER A 44 -4.94 5.76 4.49
CA SER A 44 -4.26 4.48 4.63
C SER A 44 -4.95 3.39 3.80
N ALA A 45 -6.28 3.34 3.80
CA ALA A 45 -7.04 2.42 2.93
C ALA A 45 -6.80 2.70 1.45
N LEU A 46 -6.76 3.97 1.05
CA LEU A 46 -6.46 4.38 -0.32
C LEU A 46 -5.03 3.98 -0.72
N SER A 47 -4.06 4.15 0.18
CA SER A 47 -2.69 3.71 -0.04
C SER A 47 -2.60 2.21 -0.29
N ILE A 48 -3.29 1.39 0.53
CA ILE A 48 -3.37 -0.07 0.36
C ILE A 48 -4.02 -0.41 -0.99
N GLU A 49 -5.12 0.24 -1.33
CA GLU A 49 -5.82 0.05 -2.60
C GLU A 49 -4.91 0.31 -3.80
N ILE A 50 -4.17 1.42 -3.78
CA ILE A 50 -3.25 1.80 -4.87
C ILE A 50 -2.13 0.78 -5.00
N ILE A 51 -1.54 0.32 -3.87
CA ILE A 51 -0.53 -0.74 -3.88
C ILE A 51 -1.09 -2.03 -4.50
N ILE A 52 -2.26 -2.48 -4.08
CA ILE A 52 -2.86 -3.69 -4.65
C ILE A 52 -3.07 -3.53 -6.16
N LYS A 53 -3.60 -2.39 -6.59
CA LYS A 53 -3.84 -2.10 -8.01
C LYS A 53 -2.57 -2.05 -8.84
N SER A 54 -1.44 -1.62 -8.27
CA SER A 54 -0.16 -1.55 -8.99
C SER A 54 0.33 -2.89 -9.52
N TYR A 55 -0.17 -4.01 -9.01
CA TYR A 55 0.21 -5.36 -9.45
C TYR A 55 -0.63 -5.92 -10.61
N TYR A 56 -1.69 -5.24 -11.02
CA TYR A 56 -2.51 -5.64 -12.16
C TYR A 56 -2.91 -4.45 -13.06
N ALA A 57 -2.36 -3.29 -12.79
CA ALA A 57 -2.44 -2.15 -13.67
C ALA A 57 -1.48 -2.31 -14.86
N VAL A 58 -1.82 -1.68 -15.97
CA VAL A 58 -1.00 -1.65 -17.19
C VAL A 58 -0.73 -0.19 -17.53
N ILE A 59 0.52 0.12 -17.87
CA ILE A 59 0.89 1.47 -18.30
C ILE A 59 0.19 1.76 -19.63
N SER A 60 -0.69 2.77 -19.64
CA SER A 60 -1.49 3.13 -20.81
C SER A 60 -0.92 4.32 -21.58
N ASP A 61 -0.24 5.24 -20.89
CA ASP A 61 0.32 6.44 -21.49
C ASP A 61 1.53 6.96 -20.71
N LYS A 62 2.41 7.72 -21.36
CA LYS A 62 3.54 8.45 -20.79
C LYS A 62 4.51 7.58 -19.98
N LYS A 63 4.80 6.37 -20.46
CA LYS A 63 5.72 5.44 -19.82
C LYS A 63 7.05 6.11 -19.44
N GLY A 64 7.45 5.96 -18.16
CA GLY A 64 8.71 6.47 -17.64
C GLY A 64 8.73 7.98 -17.36
N SER A 65 7.59 8.67 -17.40
CA SER A 65 7.44 10.07 -17.00
C SER A 65 6.69 10.24 -15.69
N ILE A 66 6.87 11.39 -15.04
CA ILE A 66 6.27 11.72 -13.74
C ILE A 66 4.72 11.70 -13.76
N ASP A 67 4.13 11.84 -14.94
CA ASP A 67 2.68 11.83 -15.14
C ASP A 67 2.21 10.56 -15.89
N GLU A 68 2.92 9.45 -15.72
CA GLU A 68 2.57 8.13 -16.24
C GLU A 68 1.13 7.75 -15.91
N ARG A 69 0.41 7.22 -16.89
CA ARG A 69 -0.99 6.84 -16.75
C ARG A 69 -1.16 5.33 -16.78
N TYR A 70 -2.11 4.85 -16.02
CA TYR A 70 -2.37 3.42 -15.87
C TYR A 70 -3.82 3.09 -16.16
N ASP A 71 -4.02 1.97 -16.83
CA ASP A 71 -5.33 1.36 -17.04
C ASP A 71 -5.45 0.06 -16.23
N ILE A 72 -6.66 -0.24 -15.82
CA ILE A 72 -7.01 -1.51 -15.21
C ILE A 72 -7.94 -2.24 -16.16
N GLU A 73 -7.54 -3.41 -16.64
CA GLU A 73 -8.37 -4.23 -17.51
C GLU A 73 -9.75 -4.47 -16.89
N LYS A 74 -10.80 -4.46 -17.72
CA LYS A 74 -12.21 -4.61 -17.26
C LYS A 74 -12.42 -5.81 -16.35
N LYS A 75 -11.74 -6.95 -16.62
CA LYS A 75 -11.81 -8.15 -15.78
C LYS A 75 -11.25 -7.95 -14.35
N ASN A 76 -10.36 -6.96 -14.18
CA ASN A 76 -9.69 -6.62 -12.94
C ASN A 76 -10.34 -5.40 -12.22
N GLN A 77 -11.32 -4.76 -12.83
CA GLN A 77 -12.05 -3.69 -12.17
C GLN A 77 -12.89 -4.27 -11.03
N THR A 78 -12.78 -3.67 -9.86
CA THR A 78 -13.60 -3.99 -8.70
C THR A 78 -14.68 -2.95 -8.50
N ARG A 79 -15.83 -3.37 -8.03
CA ARG A 79 -16.87 -2.45 -7.63
C ARG A 79 -16.56 -1.88 -6.25
N ARG A 80 -16.76 -0.57 -6.06
CA ARG A 80 -16.88 0.09 -4.75
C ARG A 80 -15.64 0.04 -3.84
N HIS A 81 -14.41 0.11 -4.33
CA HIS A 81 -13.22 0.17 -3.45
C HIS A 81 -13.16 -0.96 -2.39
N ASN A 82 -13.65 -2.15 -2.73
CA ASN A 82 -13.65 -3.29 -1.83
C ASN A 82 -12.27 -3.95 -1.82
N LEU A 83 -11.53 -3.80 -0.71
CA LEU A 83 -10.18 -4.32 -0.58
C LEU A 83 -10.11 -5.85 -0.67
N ARG A 84 -11.13 -6.55 -0.18
CA ARG A 84 -11.19 -8.01 -0.25
C ARG A 84 -11.26 -8.50 -1.70
N ASP A 85 -12.17 -7.91 -2.49
CA ASP A 85 -12.33 -8.26 -3.90
C ASP A 85 -11.06 -7.94 -4.70
N MET A 86 -10.30 -6.92 -4.29
CA MET A 86 -9.03 -6.55 -4.91
C MET A 86 -7.93 -7.56 -4.58
N LEU A 87 -7.86 -8.04 -3.33
CA LEU A 87 -6.89 -9.06 -2.91
C LEU A 87 -7.03 -10.37 -3.69
N GLU A 88 -8.26 -10.75 -4.07
CA GLU A 88 -8.51 -11.96 -4.86
C GLU A 88 -7.93 -11.89 -6.27
N LYS A 89 -7.62 -10.68 -6.76
CA LYS A 89 -7.02 -10.46 -8.09
C LYS A 89 -5.50 -10.46 -8.08
N LEU A 90 -4.88 -10.38 -6.90
CA LEU A 90 -3.44 -10.49 -6.78
C LEU A 90 -2.98 -11.91 -7.12
N PRO A 91 -1.85 -12.06 -7.82
CA PRO A 91 -1.19 -13.35 -7.92
C PRO A 91 -0.94 -13.94 -6.52
N PRO A 92 -1.21 -15.25 -6.30
CA PRO A 92 -1.12 -15.84 -4.95
C PRO A 92 0.21 -15.59 -4.24
N HIS A 93 1.34 -15.74 -4.95
CA HIS A 93 2.68 -15.52 -4.40
C HIS A 93 2.93 -14.06 -3.98
N ILE A 94 2.34 -13.08 -4.68
CA ILE A 94 2.41 -11.66 -4.30
C ILE A 94 1.54 -11.40 -3.07
N ARG A 95 0.34 -11.97 -3.04
CA ARG A 95 -0.55 -11.82 -1.88
C ARG A 95 0.08 -12.39 -0.61
N GLU A 96 0.68 -13.58 -0.68
CA GLU A 96 1.36 -14.23 0.44
C GLU A 96 2.62 -13.46 0.89
N TYR A 97 3.33 -12.84 -0.04
CA TYR A 97 4.47 -11.99 0.28
C TYR A 97 4.05 -10.70 0.99
N LEU A 98 3.00 -10.03 0.50
CA LEU A 98 2.58 -8.72 1.01
C LEU A 98 1.83 -8.81 2.34
N PHE A 99 0.94 -9.80 2.48
CA PHE A 99 -0.05 -9.87 3.55
C PHE A 99 0.12 -11.12 4.42
N SER A 100 0.24 -10.90 5.73
CA SER A 100 0.15 -11.98 6.72
C SER A 100 -1.32 -12.39 6.94
N GLU A 101 -1.56 -13.52 7.61
CA GLU A 101 -2.91 -13.94 8.00
C GLU A 101 -3.62 -12.88 8.85
N SER A 102 -2.91 -12.21 9.76
CA SER A 102 -3.47 -11.12 10.56
C SER A 102 -3.89 -9.93 9.71
N ASP A 103 -3.13 -9.59 8.65
CA ASP A 103 -3.47 -8.53 7.72
C ASP A 103 -4.75 -8.85 6.94
N LEU A 104 -4.88 -10.10 6.49
CA LEU A 104 -6.07 -10.58 5.79
C LEU A 104 -7.32 -10.54 6.69
N ILE A 105 -7.17 -10.81 7.99
CA ILE A 105 -8.26 -10.67 8.97
C ILE A 105 -8.68 -9.20 9.11
N ILE A 106 -7.73 -8.25 9.19
CA ILE A 106 -8.02 -6.82 9.26
C ILE A 106 -8.84 -6.38 8.04
N ILE A 107 -8.41 -6.77 6.84
CA ILE A 107 -9.11 -6.42 5.59
C ILE A 107 -10.48 -7.10 5.52
N SER A 108 -10.60 -8.38 5.91
CA SER A 108 -11.87 -9.11 5.86
C SER A 108 -12.95 -8.53 6.77
N ARG A 109 -12.54 -7.94 7.90
CA ARG A 109 -13.46 -7.26 8.84
C ARG A 109 -13.86 -5.86 8.37
N ASN A 110 -13.07 -5.25 7.47
CA ASN A 110 -13.25 -3.87 7.05
C ASN A 110 -13.13 -3.74 5.51
N PRO A 111 -13.84 -4.55 4.70
CA PRO A 111 -13.61 -4.60 3.25
C PRO A 111 -13.94 -3.29 2.53
N GLU A 112 -14.86 -2.50 3.06
CA GLU A 112 -15.35 -1.23 2.49
C GLU A 112 -14.92 -0.02 3.33
N ILE A 113 -13.79 -0.12 4.03
CA ILE A 113 -13.34 0.91 4.98
C ILE A 113 -13.19 2.29 4.34
N PHE A 114 -12.76 2.36 3.09
CA PHE A 114 -12.67 3.62 2.35
C PHE A 114 -14.04 4.31 2.23
N GLN A 115 -15.11 3.55 1.94
CA GLN A 115 -16.46 4.10 1.81
C GLN A 115 -17.04 4.46 3.17
N ASN A 116 -16.95 3.54 4.11
CA ASN A 116 -17.51 3.71 5.45
C ASN A 116 -16.86 4.87 6.21
N SER A 117 -15.55 5.10 6.03
CA SER A 117 -14.85 6.19 6.71
C SER A 117 -14.99 7.55 6.02
N ARG A 118 -15.38 7.61 4.75
CA ARG A 118 -15.51 8.87 4.01
C ARG A 118 -16.73 9.71 4.44
N TYR A 119 -17.78 9.06 4.93
CA TYR A 119 -19.06 9.68 5.25
C TYR A 119 -19.35 9.69 6.77
N LEU A 120 -18.35 10.06 7.56
CA LEU A 120 -18.43 10.09 9.03
C LEU A 120 -19.50 10.99 9.63
N TYR A 121 -20.02 11.90 8.85
CA TYR A 121 -21.14 12.72 9.25
C TYR A 121 -22.49 11.99 9.12
N GLU A 122 -22.49 10.78 8.58
CA GLU A 122 -23.69 9.93 8.51
C GLU A 122 -23.88 9.16 9.83
N PRO A 123 -25.14 9.04 10.34
CA PRO A 123 -25.41 8.51 11.68
C PRO A 123 -24.94 7.08 11.93
N ASP A 124 -24.82 6.26 10.87
CA ASP A 124 -24.56 4.82 10.96
C ASP A 124 -23.07 4.45 10.80
N VAL A 125 -22.18 5.43 10.76
CA VAL A 125 -20.75 5.19 10.53
C VAL A 125 -19.99 5.07 11.86
N SER A 126 -19.32 3.94 12.05
CA SER A 126 -18.44 3.76 13.23
C SER A 126 -17.15 4.58 13.09
N SER A 127 -16.83 5.35 14.13
CA SER A 127 -15.70 6.28 14.17
C SER A 127 -14.42 5.66 14.77
N SER A 128 -14.24 4.34 14.75
CA SER A 128 -13.05 3.72 15.33
C SER A 128 -11.80 4.02 14.53
N SER A 129 -10.78 4.57 15.18
CA SER A 129 -9.43 4.63 14.61
C SER A 129 -8.85 3.23 14.53
N LEU A 130 -8.33 2.85 13.38
CA LEU A 130 -7.70 1.55 13.16
C LEU A 130 -6.19 1.73 12.99
N ASP A 131 -5.44 1.84 14.11
CA ASP A 131 -3.97 1.86 14.08
C ASP A 131 -3.39 0.66 13.30
N ALA A 132 -4.12 -0.47 13.29
CA ALA A 132 -3.77 -1.64 12.51
C ALA A 132 -3.76 -1.38 10.99
N LEU A 133 -4.64 -0.48 10.50
CA LEU A 133 -4.70 -0.14 9.08
C LEU A 133 -3.50 0.70 8.64
N ASP A 134 -3.06 1.62 9.50
CA ASP A 134 -1.86 2.43 9.23
C ASP A 134 -0.61 1.55 9.18
N ARG A 135 -0.47 0.62 10.14
CA ARG A 135 0.63 -0.35 10.13
C ARG A 135 0.60 -1.23 8.89
N LEU A 136 -0.59 -1.66 8.49
CA LEU A 136 -0.77 -2.45 7.25
C LEU A 136 -0.37 -1.64 6.02
N ALA A 137 -0.82 -0.38 5.89
CA ALA A 137 -0.44 0.49 4.78
C ALA A 137 1.08 0.67 4.70
N ALA A 138 1.73 0.99 5.83
CA ALA A 138 3.17 1.10 5.92
C ALA A 138 3.87 -0.21 5.48
N SER A 139 3.38 -1.36 5.95
CA SER A 139 3.93 -2.68 5.64
C SER A 139 3.88 -2.99 4.15
N VAL A 140 2.72 -2.81 3.51
CA VAL A 140 2.57 -3.15 2.09
C VAL A 140 3.35 -2.20 1.18
N ILE A 141 3.43 -0.90 1.53
CA ILE A 141 4.27 0.06 0.81
C ILE A 141 5.73 -0.37 0.90
N TYR A 142 6.24 -0.61 2.12
CA TYR A 142 7.64 -1.00 2.33
C TYR A 142 7.99 -2.29 1.59
N LYS A 143 7.19 -3.34 1.74
CA LYS A 143 7.41 -4.62 1.06
C LYS A 143 7.40 -4.48 -0.45
N THR A 144 6.50 -3.66 -1.02
CA THR A 144 6.45 -3.40 -2.46
C THR A 144 7.70 -2.68 -2.95
N VAL A 145 8.18 -1.65 -2.23
CA VAL A 145 9.42 -0.96 -2.57
C VAL A 145 10.61 -1.92 -2.53
N MET A 146 10.70 -2.76 -1.47
CA MET A 146 11.79 -3.74 -1.35
C MET A 146 11.73 -4.79 -2.46
N LEU A 147 10.52 -5.23 -2.83
CA LEU A 147 10.30 -6.14 -3.94
C LEU A 147 10.75 -5.54 -5.28
N TYR A 148 10.41 -4.28 -5.54
CA TYR A 148 10.84 -3.57 -6.75
C TYR A 148 12.35 -3.35 -6.78
N LYS A 149 12.98 -3.01 -5.64
CA LYS A 149 14.45 -2.93 -5.52
C LYS A 149 15.12 -4.27 -5.81
N HIS A 150 14.60 -5.36 -5.25
CA HIS A 150 15.12 -6.70 -5.48
C HIS A 150 15.09 -7.09 -6.95
N ASN A 151 14.05 -6.66 -7.67
CA ASN A 151 13.88 -6.90 -9.10
C ASN A 151 14.46 -5.76 -9.97
N GLU A 152 15.42 -5.00 -9.46
CA GLU A 152 16.23 -4.02 -10.20
C GLU A 152 15.43 -2.90 -10.87
N CYS A 153 14.32 -2.46 -10.25
CA CYS A 153 13.57 -1.29 -10.72
C CYS A 153 14.44 -0.04 -10.68
N GLU A 154 14.60 0.62 -11.83
CA GLU A 154 15.47 1.79 -11.98
C GLU A 154 14.77 3.13 -11.65
N ASP A 155 13.49 3.12 -11.32
CA ASP A 155 12.76 4.31 -10.93
C ASP A 155 13.43 5.04 -9.75
N LEU A 156 13.46 6.37 -9.81
CA LEU A 156 14.22 7.18 -8.86
C LEU A 156 13.64 7.09 -7.44
N PHE A 157 12.32 7.10 -7.28
CA PHE A 157 11.68 6.95 -5.97
C PHE A 157 12.06 5.59 -5.35
N ILE A 158 11.97 4.51 -6.12
CA ILE A 158 12.31 3.16 -5.67
C ILE A 158 13.81 3.08 -5.30
N ARG A 159 14.71 3.56 -6.15
CA ARG A 159 16.16 3.50 -5.93
C ARG A 159 16.62 4.29 -4.72
N PHE A 160 16.07 5.47 -4.51
CA PHE A 160 16.47 6.38 -3.42
C PHE A 160 15.65 6.20 -2.15
N PHE A 161 14.62 5.37 -2.15
CA PHE A 161 13.80 5.12 -0.97
C PHE A 161 14.64 4.70 0.23
N GLY A 162 14.46 5.39 1.36
CA GLY A 162 15.18 5.13 2.61
C GLY A 162 16.62 5.67 2.65
N ARG A 163 17.11 6.39 1.63
CA ARG A 163 18.40 7.08 1.72
C ARG A 163 18.28 8.34 2.55
N GLU A 164 19.35 8.64 3.29
CA GLU A 164 19.46 9.89 4.04
C GLU A 164 19.26 11.10 3.11
N GLY A 165 18.47 12.06 3.57
CA GLY A 165 18.09 13.25 2.79
C GLY A 165 16.87 13.07 1.87
N CYS A 166 16.29 11.87 1.79
CA CYS A 166 15.04 11.64 1.06
C CYS A 166 13.83 11.64 2.01
N ASP A 167 12.65 12.02 1.52
CA ASP A 167 11.40 12.08 2.29
C ASP A 167 11.02 10.73 2.92
N SER A 168 11.43 9.63 2.28
CA SER A 168 11.20 8.27 2.76
C SER A 168 12.19 7.79 3.85
N TYR A 169 13.20 8.58 4.21
CA TYR A 169 14.23 8.15 5.17
C TYR A 169 13.64 7.90 6.57
N ASN A 170 12.89 8.85 7.09
CA ASN A 170 12.26 8.71 8.40
C ASN A 170 11.22 7.58 8.42
N PHE A 171 10.47 7.40 7.35
CA PHE A 171 9.55 6.28 7.19
C PHE A 171 10.28 4.94 7.23
N HIS A 172 11.40 4.83 6.51
CA HIS A 172 12.22 3.61 6.50
C HIS A 172 12.74 3.28 7.90
N LEU A 173 13.29 4.26 8.63
CA LEU A 173 13.79 4.07 10.00
C LEU A 173 12.67 3.62 10.94
N LEU A 174 11.51 4.27 10.91
CA LEU A 174 10.37 3.92 11.74
C LEU A 174 9.87 2.51 11.43
N TYR A 175 9.82 2.14 10.17
CA TYR A 175 9.36 0.81 9.77
C TYR A 175 10.34 -0.28 10.21
N VAL A 176 11.64 -0.10 10.00
CA VAL A 176 12.67 -1.05 10.42
C VAL A 176 12.71 -1.19 11.95
N SER A 177 12.61 -0.10 12.70
CA SER A 177 12.61 -0.13 14.17
C SER A 177 11.37 -0.86 14.72
N ASN A 178 10.21 -0.72 14.09
CA ASN A 178 8.99 -1.39 14.51
C ASN A 178 8.99 -2.89 14.19
N ILE A 179 9.60 -3.32 13.07
CA ILE A 179 9.74 -4.75 12.76
C ILE A 179 10.76 -5.43 13.67
N SER A 180 11.88 -4.78 13.94
CA SER A 180 12.90 -5.34 14.86
C SER A 180 12.38 -5.48 16.30
N GLY A 181 11.42 -4.63 16.72
CA GLY A 181 10.76 -4.73 18.03
C GLY A 181 9.81 -5.93 18.16
N TYR A 182 9.30 -6.48 17.08
CA TYR A 182 8.43 -7.67 17.10
C TYR A 182 9.18 -9.00 16.97
N ALA A 183 10.47 -8.96 16.68
CA ALA A 183 11.29 -10.18 16.61
C ALA A 183 11.82 -10.64 17.98
N TYR A 184 11.52 -9.94 19.05
CA TYR A 184 12.03 -10.20 20.41
C TYR A 184 10.93 -10.28 21.50
N VAL A 185 9.73 -10.76 21.15
CA VAL A 185 8.74 -11.16 22.16
C VAL A 185 8.23 -12.54 21.85
#